data_73f27e2d5bc52eab3462106127c7a356
#
_entry.id   73f27e2d5bc52eab3462106127c7a356
#
_cell.length_a   1.000
_cell.length_b   1.000
_cell.length_c   1.000
_cell.angle_alpha   90.00
_cell.angle_beta   90.00
_cell.angle_gamma   90.00
#
_symmetry.space_group_name_H-M   'P 1'
#
loop_
_entity.id
_entity.type
_entity.pdbx_description
1 polymer ?
#
loop_
_entity_poly.entity_id
_entity_poly.type
_entity_poly.pdbx_seq_one_letter_code
_entity_poly.pdbx_strand_id
1 'polypeptide(L)'
;MKAACSGSLRQSGSNRVLPNNSCQGLEFTDADSIYVIGGAAGDTPKIAKMTGSGSNYKYACLTTVTHSNFGSSAEAEGIQLKGDYVYFGISDKSKSDRACIYSIPKSVF
;
A
#
# COMPACT_ATOMS: atom_id res chain seq x y z
N MET A 1 3.97 4.34 26.98
CA MET A 1 3.06 3.52 26.16
C MET A 1 3.72 2.17 25.90
N LYS A 2 3.15 1.12 26.45
CA LYS A 2 3.64 -0.23 26.14
C LYS A 2 3.05 -0.62 24.79
N ALA A 3 3.87 -0.77 23.78
CA ALA A 3 3.42 -1.38 22.54
C ALA A 3 3.07 -2.85 22.83
N ALA A 4 1.80 -3.14 22.89
CA ALA A 4 1.32 -4.51 22.93
C ALA A 4 1.37 -5.05 21.50
N CYS A 5 2.54 -5.45 21.05
CA CYS A 5 2.68 -6.12 19.77
C CYS A 5 3.12 -7.56 20.00
N SER A 6 2.16 -8.44 20.07
CA SER A 6 2.42 -9.85 19.89
C SER A 6 1.40 -10.43 18.93
N GLY A 7 1.34 -9.92 17.71
CA GLY A 7 0.46 -10.48 16.71
C GLY A 7 1.15 -10.43 15.36
N SER A 8 1.21 -11.54 14.68
CA SER A 8 1.55 -11.56 13.27
C SER A 8 0.28 -11.31 12.45
N LEU A 9 0.33 -10.40 11.52
CA LEU A 9 -0.71 -10.26 10.50
C LEU A 9 -0.82 -11.59 9.76
N ARG A 10 -2.00 -12.15 9.76
CA ARG A 10 -2.29 -13.38 9.03
C ARG A 10 -3.40 -13.13 8.04
N GLN A 11 -3.15 -13.48 6.82
CA GLN A 11 -4.18 -13.53 5.80
C GLN A 11 -4.91 -14.87 5.92
N SER A 12 -6.25 -14.81 5.95
CA SER A 12 -7.06 -16.03 5.91
C SER A 12 -6.82 -16.78 4.61
N GLY A 13 -6.36 -18.02 4.70
CA GLY A 13 -6.17 -18.89 3.54
C GLY A 13 -4.92 -18.64 2.69
N SER A 14 -4.05 -17.72 3.08
CA SER A 14 -2.79 -17.45 2.40
C SER A 14 -1.74 -16.96 3.38
N ASN A 15 -0.50 -17.32 3.12
CA ASN A 15 0.64 -16.86 3.92
C ASN A 15 1.12 -15.44 3.57
N ARG A 16 0.46 -14.78 2.61
CA ARG A 16 0.89 -13.48 2.08
C ARG A 16 -0.18 -12.44 2.29
N VAL A 17 0.14 -11.48 3.11
CA VAL A 17 -0.74 -10.39 3.50
C VAL A 17 -0.41 -9.11 2.74
N LEU A 18 0.73 -9.07 2.06
CA LEU A 18 1.26 -7.85 1.50
C LEU A 18 1.19 -7.84 -0.03
N PRO A 19 0.81 -6.72 -0.66
CA PRO A 19 0.86 -6.59 -2.11
C PRO A 19 2.32 -6.72 -2.59
N ASN A 20 2.53 -7.50 -3.65
CA ASN A 20 3.86 -7.78 -4.20
C ASN A 20 4.88 -8.37 -3.21
N ASN A 21 4.40 -9.02 -2.14
CA ASN A 21 5.24 -9.56 -1.07
C ASN A 21 6.12 -8.49 -0.37
N SER A 22 5.77 -7.25 -0.50
CA SER A 22 6.48 -6.14 0.13
C SER A 22 5.50 -5.19 0.78
N CYS A 23 5.94 -4.52 1.82
CA CYS A 23 5.24 -3.40 2.41
C CYS A 23 6.16 -2.19 2.35
N GLN A 24 5.80 -1.23 1.56
CA GLN A 24 6.50 0.05 1.48
C GLN A 24 5.81 1.14 2.29
N GLY A 25 4.58 0.88 2.68
CA GLY A 25 3.85 1.75 3.58
C GLY A 25 2.48 1.20 3.92
N LEU A 26 1.96 1.61 5.05
CA LEU A 26 0.61 1.29 5.47
C LEU A 26 -0.02 2.47 6.21
N GLU A 27 -1.34 2.58 6.13
CA GLU A 27 -2.12 3.59 6.82
C GLU A 27 -3.44 3.00 7.28
N PHE A 28 -3.78 3.31 8.51
CA PHE A 28 -5.08 2.95 9.08
C PHE A 28 -6.11 4.03 8.76
N THR A 29 -7.33 3.60 8.43
CA THR A 29 -8.47 4.51 8.35
C THR A 29 -9.11 4.64 9.74
N ASP A 30 -10.21 3.97 9.90
CA ASP A 30 -10.85 3.75 11.18
C ASP A 30 -10.42 2.38 11.72
N ALA A 31 -11.12 1.88 12.74
CA ALA A 31 -10.75 0.68 13.45
C ALA A 31 -10.59 -0.59 12.57
N ASP A 32 -11.20 -0.61 11.38
CA ASP A 32 -11.41 -1.85 10.64
C ASP A 32 -10.75 -1.90 9.25
N SER A 33 -10.06 -0.86 8.85
CA SER A 33 -9.45 -0.81 7.51
C SER A 33 -8.00 -0.37 7.54
N ILE A 34 -7.21 -1.02 6.70
CA ILE A 34 -5.81 -0.69 6.47
C ILE A 34 -5.59 -0.56 4.97
N TYR A 35 -4.91 0.50 4.55
CA TYR A 35 -4.38 0.61 3.19
C TYR A 35 -2.90 0.29 3.23
N VAL A 36 -2.48 -0.57 2.34
CA VAL A 36 -1.08 -1.02 2.24
C VAL A 36 -0.62 -0.83 0.80
N ILE A 37 0.52 -0.19 0.63
CA ILE A 37 1.18 -0.11 -0.67
C ILE A 37 2.40 -1.01 -0.70
N GLY A 38 2.57 -1.74 -1.80
CA GLY A 38 3.74 -2.57 -2.06
C GLY A 38 4.23 -2.39 -3.49
N GLY A 39 5.46 -2.77 -3.71
CA GLY A 39 6.16 -2.68 -4.98
C GLY A 39 7.59 -2.22 -4.78
N ALA A 40 8.53 -3.16 -4.91
CA ALA A 40 9.96 -2.85 -4.94
C ALA A 40 10.34 -2.20 -6.28
N ALA A 41 11.56 -1.72 -6.38
CA ALA A 41 12.06 -1.11 -7.61
C ALA A 41 11.89 -2.06 -8.82
N GLY A 42 11.18 -1.57 -9.83
CA GLY A 42 10.88 -2.33 -11.03
C GLY A 42 9.59 -3.15 -10.98
N ASP A 43 8.97 -3.30 -9.82
CA ASP A 43 7.64 -3.90 -9.72
C ASP A 43 6.55 -2.88 -10.12
N THR A 44 5.42 -3.39 -10.58
CA THR A 44 4.23 -2.53 -10.70
C THR A 44 3.63 -2.33 -9.32
N PRO A 45 3.55 -1.09 -8.80
CA PRO A 45 3.00 -0.84 -7.48
C PRO A 45 1.56 -1.32 -7.36
N LYS A 46 1.20 -1.82 -6.18
CA LYS A 46 -0.16 -2.23 -5.84
C LYS A 46 -0.56 -1.64 -4.51
N ILE A 47 -1.81 -1.22 -4.43
CA ILE A 47 -2.44 -0.77 -3.20
C ILE A 47 -3.55 -1.73 -2.84
N ALA A 48 -3.52 -2.22 -1.62
CA ALA A 48 -4.56 -3.06 -1.06
C ALA A 48 -5.34 -2.29 0.01
N LYS A 49 -6.66 -2.34 -0.06
CA LYS A 49 -7.51 -2.06 1.09
C LYS A 49 -7.81 -3.37 1.78
N MET A 50 -7.46 -3.45 3.03
CA MET A 50 -7.67 -4.62 3.86
C MET A 50 -8.69 -4.32 4.94
N THR A 51 -9.58 -5.25 5.20
CA THR A 51 -10.56 -5.17 6.28
C THR A 51 -10.43 -6.36 7.19
N GLY A 52 -10.75 -6.16 8.45
CA GLY A 52 -10.68 -7.22 9.46
C GLY A 52 -10.52 -6.68 10.86
N SER A 53 -10.28 -7.58 11.79
CA SER A 53 -10.00 -7.24 13.18
C SER A 53 -9.02 -8.24 13.79
N GLY A 54 -8.21 -7.78 14.75
CA GLY A 54 -7.22 -8.62 15.39
C GLY A 54 -6.22 -9.21 14.40
N SER A 55 -6.19 -10.52 14.26
CA SER A 55 -5.32 -11.23 13.31
C SER A 55 -6.01 -11.63 12.00
N ASN A 56 -7.25 -11.21 11.78
CA ASN A 56 -8.10 -11.64 10.67
C ASN A 56 -8.30 -10.53 9.63
N TYR A 57 -7.22 -10.07 9.04
CA TYR A 57 -7.28 -9.14 7.91
C TYR A 57 -7.24 -9.87 6.57
N LYS A 58 -8.05 -9.40 5.64
CA LYS A 58 -8.10 -9.91 4.27
C LYS A 58 -8.30 -8.77 3.27
N TYR A 59 -7.94 -9.01 2.03
CA TYR A 59 -8.18 -8.03 0.97
C TYR A 59 -9.67 -7.80 0.75
N ALA A 60 -10.08 -6.54 0.90
CA ALA A 60 -11.35 -6.07 0.38
C ALA A 60 -11.21 -5.64 -1.09
N CYS A 61 -10.08 -5.02 -1.41
CA CYS A 61 -9.74 -4.60 -2.77
C CYS A 61 -8.22 -4.61 -2.95
N LEU A 62 -7.77 -5.03 -4.11
CA LEU A 62 -6.38 -4.94 -4.54
C LEU A 62 -6.33 -4.22 -5.89
N THR A 63 -5.68 -3.08 -5.93
CA THR A 63 -5.59 -2.23 -7.11
C THR A 63 -4.15 -2.14 -7.60
N THR A 64 -3.94 -2.45 -8.86
CA THR A 64 -2.67 -2.17 -9.54
C THR A 64 -2.61 -0.70 -9.92
N VAL A 65 -1.51 -0.06 -9.59
CA VAL A 65 -1.32 1.37 -9.85
C VAL A 65 -0.36 1.55 -11.02
N THR A 66 -0.83 2.21 -12.05
CA THR A 66 -0.04 2.52 -13.24
C THR A 66 -0.13 3.99 -13.60
N HIS A 67 0.94 4.54 -14.09
CA HIS A 67 0.98 5.91 -14.61
C HIS A 67 2.03 6.00 -15.72
N SER A 68 1.78 6.85 -16.71
CA SER A 68 2.70 7.04 -17.84
C SER A 68 4.09 7.53 -17.42
N ASN A 69 4.20 8.18 -16.27
CA ASN A 69 5.47 8.65 -15.72
C ASN A 69 6.27 7.58 -14.98
N PHE A 70 5.70 6.41 -14.73
CA PHE A 70 6.45 5.34 -14.08
C PHE A 70 7.47 4.75 -15.06
N GLY A 71 8.73 4.82 -14.68
CA GLY A 71 9.83 4.23 -15.42
C GLY A 71 10.16 2.82 -14.93
N SER A 72 11.26 2.29 -15.43
CA SER A 72 11.69 0.91 -15.16
C SER A 72 12.15 0.65 -13.74
N SER A 73 12.39 1.70 -12.95
CA SER A 73 12.85 1.60 -11.56
C SER A 73 11.88 2.25 -10.58
N ALA A 74 10.61 2.37 -10.96
CA ALA A 74 9.58 2.90 -10.08
C ALA A 74 9.42 2.00 -8.84
N GLU A 75 9.41 2.61 -7.67
CA GLU A 75 9.31 1.95 -6.39
C GLU A 75 8.32 2.70 -5.50
N ALA A 76 7.43 1.97 -4.87
CA ALA A 76 6.50 2.56 -3.89
C ALA A 76 7.25 2.93 -2.61
N GLU A 77 6.97 4.12 -2.05
CA GLU A 77 7.71 4.63 -0.89
C GLU A 77 6.85 4.94 0.32
N GLY A 78 5.57 5.05 0.18
CA GLY A 78 4.70 5.34 1.29
C GLY A 78 3.28 5.63 0.86
N ILE A 79 2.39 5.67 1.83
CA ILE A 79 0.98 5.90 1.62
C ILE A 79 0.40 6.73 2.76
N GLN A 80 -0.52 7.61 2.44
CA GLN A 80 -1.22 8.43 3.42
C GLN A 80 -2.65 8.70 2.95
N LEU A 81 -3.57 8.76 3.90
CA LEU A 81 -4.96 9.05 3.63
C LEU A 81 -5.28 10.50 4.00
N LYS A 82 -5.97 11.19 3.12
CA LYS A 82 -6.46 12.54 3.39
C LYS A 82 -7.75 12.81 2.62
N GLY A 83 -8.81 13.17 3.33
CA GLY A 83 -10.11 13.39 2.71
C GLY A 83 -10.58 12.15 1.93
N ASP A 84 -11.00 12.35 0.70
CA ASP A 84 -11.50 11.30 -0.19
C ASP A 84 -10.41 10.62 -1.02
N TYR A 85 -9.13 10.89 -0.72
CA TYR A 85 -8.01 10.42 -1.52
C TYR A 85 -7.02 9.59 -0.72
N VAL A 86 -6.41 8.65 -1.43
CA VAL A 86 -5.22 7.93 -1.01
C VAL A 86 -4.03 8.57 -1.72
N TYR A 87 -3.09 9.12 -0.96
CA TYR A 87 -1.84 9.67 -1.48
C TYR A 87 -0.73 8.65 -1.31
N PHE A 88 0.14 8.55 -2.29
CA PHE A 88 1.29 7.65 -2.23
C PHE A 88 2.48 8.24 -2.95
N GLY A 89 3.67 7.87 -2.49
CA GLY A 89 4.93 8.27 -3.07
C GLY A 89 5.49 7.22 -4.02
N ILE A 90 6.07 7.66 -5.11
CA ILE A 90 6.86 6.83 -6.02
C ILE A 90 8.25 7.45 -6.15
N SER A 91 9.27 6.66 -5.89
CA SER A 91 10.66 6.97 -6.20
C SER A 91 11.05 6.23 -7.48
N ASP A 92 11.73 6.92 -8.39
CA ASP A 92 12.13 6.31 -9.66
C ASP A 92 13.53 6.78 -10.07
N LYS A 93 14.50 5.94 -9.85
CA LYS A 93 15.91 6.23 -10.16
C LYS A 93 16.20 6.33 -11.67
N SER A 94 15.29 5.87 -12.50
CA SER A 94 15.41 5.97 -13.96
C SER A 94 15.00 7.35 -14.51
N LYS A 95 14.47 8.23 -13.67
CA LYS A 95 13.97 9.55 -14.03
C LYS A 95 14.80 10.67 -13.42
N SER A 96 14.81 11.83 -14.05
CA SER A 96 15.41 13.05 -13.50
C SER A 96 14.64 13.54 -12.27
N ASP A 97 13.32 13.51 -12.32
CA ASP A 97 12.44 13.76 -11.18
C ASP A 97 12.22 12.46 -10.42
N ARG A 98 13.10 12.24 -9.46
CA ARG A 98 13.22 10.93 -8.79
C ARG A 98 12.09 10.59 -7.84
N ALA A 99 11.32 11.56 -7.38
CA ALA A 99 10.27 11.33 -6.42
C ALA A 99 9.04 12.17 -6.76
N CYS A 100 7.90 11.52 -6.84
CA CYS A 100 6.61 12.17 -7.10
C CYS A 100 5.55 11.64 -6.14
N ILE A 101 4.59 12.51 -5.82
CA ILE A 101 3.42 12.14 -5.05
C ILE A 101 2.23 12.06 -6.01
N TYR A 102 1.49 10.98 -5.88
CA TYR A 102 0.28 10.70 -6.64
C TYR A 102 -0.91 10.56 -5.72
N SER A 103 -2.08 10.67 -6.26
CA SER A 103 -3.31 10.40 -5.51
C SER A 103 -4.29 9.57 -6.33
N ILE A 104 -5.10 8.81 -5.63
CA ILE A 104 -6.18 8.00 -6.21
C ILE A 104 -7.41 8.14 -5.30
N PRO A 105 -8.62 8.32 -5.87
CA PRO A 105 -9.82 8.41 -5.06
C PRO A 105 -10.05 7.14 -4.23
N LYS A 106 -10.46 7.29 -2.97
CA LYS A 106 -10.84 6.15 -2.12
C LYS A 106 -11.98 5.32 -2.72
N SER A 107 -12.80 5.92 -3.57
CA SER A 107 -13.89 5.23 -4.27
C SER A 107 -13.43 4.13 -5.23
N VAL A 108 -12.15 4.09 -5.56
CA VAL A 108 -11.54 3.00 -6.36
C VAL A 108 -11.46 1.70 -5.56
N PHE A 109 -11.46 1.79 -4.24
CA PHE A 109 -11.27 0.64 -3.33
C PHE A 109 -12.58 0.09 -2.77
#